data_457003ce2d70f9c89f353d2ac10d1097
#
_entry.id   457003ce2d70f9c89f353d2ac10d1097
#
_cell.length_a   1.000
_cell.length_b   1.000
_cell.length_c   1.000
_cell.angle_alpha   90.00
_cell.angle_beta   90.00
_cell.angle_gamma   90.00
#
_symmetry.space_group_name_H-M   'P 1'
#
loop_
_entity.id
_entity.type
_entity.pdbx_description
1 polymer ?
#
loop_
_entity_poly.entity_id
_entity_poly.type
_entity_poly.pdbx_seq_one_letter_code
_entity_poly.pdbx_strand_id
1 'polypeptide(L)'
;MNAPMKIVIGNAELWLGDCMDVLPTLPKVDAVITDPPYGIGIDRSMAKSSGAQSGGMAAPKGRYIASGWDDEPIGQEHIDLILASCKEAVIFGGNYFVLPPSKCWLVWDKKVNGHFADCELAWTNLDKPVRRIEWMWNGMLRKGGEERNGHPTQKPLGVMAWCIEQASNPKTILDPFMGSGT
;
A
#
# COMPACT_ATOMS: atom_id res chain seq x y z
N MET A 1 26.15 -5.97 2.72
CA MET A 1 24.87 -5.38 3.15
C MET A 1 24.85 -5.42 4.67
N ASN A 2 24.35 -4.38 5.33
CA ASN A 2 24.21 -4.37 6.79
C ASN A 2 23.09 -5.34 7.18
N ALA A 3 23.23 -6.03 8.31
CA ALA A 3 22.18 -6.90 8.82
C ALA A 3 20.89 -6.08 9.06
N PRO A 4 19.70 -6.65 8.80
CA PRO A 4 18.44 -5.97 9.07
C PRO A 4 18.33 -5.52 10.53
N MET A 5 17.89 -4.27 10.75
CA MET A 5 17.64 -3.75 12.09
C MET A 5 16.18 -3.95 12.48
N LYS A 6 15.94 -4.40 13.72
CA LYS A 6 14.59 -4.60 14.25
C LYS A 6 14.32 -3.65 15.42
N ILE A 7 13.14 -3.04 15.42
CA ILE A 7 12.59 -2.26 16.54
C ILE A 7 11.20 -2.84 16.88
N VAL A 8 10.87 -2.91 18.17
CA VAL A 8 9.56 -3.37 18.65
C VAL A 8 8.83 -2.22 19.31
N ILE A 9 7.59 -1.95 18.87
CA ILE A 9 6.71 -0.93 19.39
C ILE A 9 5.35 -1.57 19.72
N GLY A 10 5.09 -1.81 20.99
CA GLY A 10 3.91 -2.55 21.42
C GLY A 10 3.88 -3.95 20.80
N ASN A 11 2.87 -4.24 19.99
CA ASN A 11 2.72 -5.52 19.27
C ASN A 11 3.28 -5.48 17.84
N ALA A 12 3.88 -4.38 17.43
CA ALA A 12 4.44 -4.24 16.09
C ALA A 12 5.96 -4.45 16.10
N GLU A 13 6.46 -5.20 15.13
CA GLU A 13 7.87 -5.37 14.83
C GLU A 13 8.19 -4.63 13.54
N LEU A 14 9.07 -3.62 13.61
CA LEU A 14 9.53 -2.86 12.47
C LEU A 14 10.92 -3.32 12.07
N TRP A 15 11.10 -3.65 10.81
CA TRP A 15 12.36 -4.11 10.25
C TRP A 15 12.88 -3.10 9.23
N LEU A 16 14.09 -2.60 9.42
CA LEU A 16 14.79 -1.78 8.44
C LEU A 16 15.76 -2.66 7.67
N GLY A 17 15.47 -2.93 6.40
CA GLY A 17 16.25 -3.79 5.52
C GLY A 17 15.51 -4.06 4.21
N ASP A 18 16.17 -4.77 3.31
CA ASP A 18 15.52 -5.27 2.10
C ASP A 18 14.52 -6.37 2.48
N CYS A 19 13.29 -6.28 1.96
CA CYS A 19 12.27 -7.29 2.25
C CYS A 19 12.68 -8.69 1.74
N MET A 20 13.50 -8.77 0.68
CA MET A 20 14.02 -10.03 0.17
C MET A 20 14.99 -10.70 1.15
N ASP A 21 15.68 -9.93 1.98
CA ASP A 21 16.56 -10.45 3.03
C ASP A 21 15.78 -10.76 4.32
N VAL A 22 14.74 -9.97 4.63
CA VAL A 22 13.97 -10.07 5.88
C VAL A 22 12.93 -11.19 5.83
N LEU A 23 12.10 -11.24 4.78
CA LEU A 23 10.97 -12.18 4.69
C LEU A 23 11.36 -13.65 4.89
N PRO A 24 12.47 -14.15 4.32
CA PRO A 24 12.88 -15.54 4.52
C PRO A 24 13.25 -15.89 5.97
N THR A 25 13.51 -14.87 6.80
CA THR A 25 13.86 -15.08 8.23
C THR A 25 12.64 -15.07 9.14
N LEU A 26 11.48 -14.68 8.65
CA LEU A 26 10.25 -14.56 9.43
C LEU A 26 9.41 -15.84 9.36
N PRO A 27 8.67 -16.16 10.42
CA PRO A 27 7.68 -17.22 10.35
C PRO A 27 6.55 -16.83 9.39
N LYS A 28 5.89 -17.82 8.80
CA LYS A 28 4.72 -17.62 7.97
C LYS A 28 3.60 -16.96 8.79
N VAL A 29 3.03 -15.86 8.26
CA VAL A 29 1.96 -15.09 8.90
C VAL A 29 0.57 -15.53 8.43
N ASP A 30 -0.48 -15.10 9.16
CA ASP A 30 -1.85 -15.36 8.75
C ASP A 30 -2.23 -14.54 7.51
N ALA A 31 -1.84 -13.26 7.46
CA ALA A 31 -2.12 -12.41 6.30
C ALA A 31 -0.95 -11.49 5.94
N VAL A 32 -0.74 -11.27 4.65
CA VAL A 32 0.00 -10.13 4.11
C VAL A 32 -1.01 -9.13 3.56
N ILE A 33 -0.92 -7.86 3.96
CA ILE A 33 -1.72 -6.76 3.43
C ILE A 33 -0.74 -5.66 3.07
N THR A 34 -0.57 -5.39 1.76
CA THR A 34 0.55 -4.57 1.31
C THR A 34 0.25 -3.75 0.06
N ASP A 35 0.99 -2.66 -0.11
CA ASP A 35 0.91 -1.71 -1.22
C ASP A 35 2.31 -1.51 -1.83
N PRO A 36 2.78 -2.45 -2.65
CA PRO A 36 4.10 -2.38 -3.25
C PRO A 36 4.21 -1.31 -4.33
N PRO A 37 5.42 -0.87 -4.72
CA PRO A 37 5.63 0.00 -5.87
C PRO A 37 5.07 -0.60 -7.16
N TYR A 38 4.31 0.22 -7.94
CA TYR A 38 3.66 -0.22 -9.19
C TYR A 38 4.52 0.04 -10.42
N GLY A 39 5.58 0.87 -10.31
CA GLY A 39 6.40 1.28 -11.44
C GLY A 39 5.71 2.27 -12.38
N ILE A 40 4.77 3.05 -11.88
CA ILE A 40 4.01 4.04 -12.68
C ILE A 40 4.58 5.46 -12.56
N GLY A 41 5.69 5.63 -11.86
CA GLY A 41 6.40 6.91 -11.69
C GLY A 41 5.63 7.95 -10.90
N ILE A 42 4.74 7.52 -9.97
CA ILE A 42 3.93 8.43 -9.15
C ILE A 42 4.82 9.33 -8.27
N ASP A 43 5.95 8.81 -7.79
CA ASP A 43 6.94 9.51 -7.00
C ASP A 43 7.45 10.78 -7.72
N ARG A 44 7.88 10.64 -8.97
CA ARG A 44 8.36 11.76 -9.80
C ARG A 44 7.23 12.71 -10.20
N SER A 45 6.04 12.18 -10.47
CA SER A 45 4.86 12.98 -10.79
C SER A 45 4.45 13.88 -9.62
N MET A 46 4.47 13.35 -8.40
CA MET A 46 4.17 14.11 -7.18
C MET A 46 5.24 15.18 -6.88
N ALA A 47 6.51 14.90 -7.12
CA ALA A 47 7.58 15.88 -6.96
C ALA A 47 7.41 17.07 -7.93
N LYS A 48 7.07 16.80 -9.20
CA LYS A 48 6.78 17.85 -10.19
C LYS A 48 5.57 18.71 -9.79
N SER A 49 4.49 18.09 -9.34
CA SER A 49 3.29 18.80 -8.92
C SER A 49 3.46 19.60 -7.63
N SER A 50 4.34 19.19 -6.72
CA SER A 50 4.63 19.91 -5.47
C SER A 50 5.44 21.20 -5.70
N GLY A 51 6.18 21.28 -6.81
CA GLY A 51 6.96 22.45 -7.21
C GLY A 51 6.16 23.47 -8.06
N ALA A 52 4.98 23.11 -8.56
CA ALA A 52 4.16 24.03 -9.34
C ALA A 52 3.51 25.08 -8.43
N GLN A 53 3.76 26.35 -8.68
CA GLN A 53 3.05 27.47 -8.05
C GLN A 53 1.60 27.49 -8.57
N SER A 54 0.70 26.78 -7.91
CA SER A 54 -0.73 26.95 -8.14
C SER A 54 -1.16 28.20 -7.38
N GLY A 55 -1.55 29.25 -8.10
CA GLY A 55 -2.08 30.51 -7.56
C GLY A 55 -3.44 30.37 -6.90
N GLY A 56 -3.61 29.43 -5.98
CA GLY A 56 -4.82 29.21 -5.19
C GLY A 56 -4.50 29.13 -3.72
N MET A 57 -5.46 29.42 -2.85
CA MET A 57 -5.40 29.42 -1.38
C MET A 57 -5.10 28.05 -0.75
N ALA A 58 -4.21 27.26 -1.34
CA ALA A 58 -3.76 26.00 -0.76
C ALA A 58 -2.62 26.26 0.24
N ALA A 59 -2.69 25.64 1.42
CA ALA A 59 -1.62 25.65 2.41
C ALA A 59 -0.27 25.33 1.76
N PRO A 60 0.85 25.92 2.21
CA PRO A 60 2.16 25.67 1.65
C PRO A 60 2.47 24.17 1.73
N LYS A 61 2.48 23.50 0.59
CA LYS A 61 2.89 22.11 0.48
C LYS A 61 4.39 22.07 0.70
N GLY A 62 4.86 21.32 1.71
CA GLY A 62 6.27 20.99 1.79
C GLY A 62 6.75 20.44 0.46
N ARG A 63 7.94 20.85 0.01
CA ARG A 63 8.50 20.38 -1.26
C ARG A 63 8.80 18.89 -1.15
N TYR A 64 7.99 18.07 -1.83
CA TYR A 64 8.23 16.64 -1.94
C TYR A 64 9.44 16.42 -2.88
N ILE A 65 10.40 15.62 -2.43
CA ILE A 65 11.59 15.27 -3.21
C ILE A 65 11.43 13.81 -3.62
N ALA A 66 11.44 13.55 -4.93
CA ALA A 66 11.39 12.19 -5.45
C ALA A 66 12.65 11.43 -5.03
N SER A 67 12.48 10.18 -4.61
CA SER A 67 13.55 9.25 -4.27
C SER A 67 13.70 8.10 -5.28
N GLY A 68 12.76 7.99 -6.23
CA GLY A 68 12.77 6.96 -7.27
C GLY A 68 12.17 5.63 -6.83
N TRP A 69 11.47 5.58 -5.68
CA TRP A 69 10.92 4.33 -5.14
C TRP A 69 9.84 3.68 -6.02
N ASP A 70 9.23 4.42 -6.93
CA ASP A 70 8.18 3.92 -7.84
C ASP A 70 8.63 4.03 -9.32
N ASP A 71 9.91 3.98 -9.59
CA ASP A 71 10.42 4.03 -10.96
C ASP A 71 10.23 2.71 -11.71
N GLU A 72 10.27 1.60 -10.99
CA GLU A 72 10.07 0.24 -11.50
C GLU A 72 9.11 -0.54 -10.59
N PRO A 73 8.29 -1.46 -11.15
CA PRO A 73 7.47 -2.34 -10.34
C PRO A 73 8.36 -3.35 -9.62
N ILE A 74 7.83 -3.95 -8.53
CA ILE A 74 8.52 -5.08 -7.91
C ILE A 74 8.60 -6.27 -8.86
N GLY A 75 9.70 -7.03 -8.79
CA GLY A 75 9.89 -8.25 -9.59
C GLY A 75 8.99 -9.40 -9.16
N GLN A 76 8.89 -10.43 -10.03
CA GLN A 76 8.08 -11.62 -9.76
C GLN A 76 8.56 -12.37 -8.51
N GLU A 77 9.87 -12.35 -8.22
CA GLU A 77 10.46 -12.96 -7.04
C GLU A 77 9.92 -12.37 -5.73
N HIS A 78 9.61 -11.07 -5.70
CA HIS A 78 8.97 -10.44 -4.55
C HIS A 78 7.54 -10.95 -4.36
N ILE A 79 6.77 -11.03 -5.45
CA ILE A 79 5.40 -11.57 -5.43
C ILE A 79 5.40 -13.02 -4.93
N ASP A 80 6.29 -13.85 -5.46
CA ASP A 80 6.38 -15.26 -5.09
C ASP A 80 6.75 -15.42 -3.60
N LEU A 81 7.67 -14.60 -3.11
CA LEU A 81 8.07 -14.60 -1.71
C LEU A 81 6.94 -14.13 -0.78
N ILE A 82 6.21 -13.06 -1.16
CA ILE A 82 5.03 -12.58 -0.43
C ILE A 82 4.00 -13.71 -0.29
N LEU A 83 3.65 -14.35 -1.41
CA LEU A 83 2.65 -15.42 -1.42
C LEU A 83 3.10 -16.64 -0.61
N ALA A 84 4.41 -16.94 -0.59
CA ALA A 84 4.96 -18.00 0.23
C ALA A 84 4.94 -17.68 1.73
N SER A 85 4.99 -16.39 2.10
CA SER A 85 5.12 -15.93 3.49
C SER A 85 3.80 -15.87 4.26
N CYS A 86 2.65 -16.08 3.63
CA CYS A 86 1.34 -15.94 4.28
C CYS A 86 0.35 -17.06 3.90
N LYS A 87 -0.77 -17.12 4.63
CA LYS A 87 -1.93 -17.94 4.27
C LYS A 87 -2.87 -17.17 3.36
N GLU A 88 -3.13 -15.90 3.70
CA GLU A 88 -3.99 -14.98 2.96
C GLU A 88 -3.18 -13.76 2.50
N ALA A 89 -3.48 -13.22 1.32
CA ALA A 89 -2.81 -12.07 0.78
C ALA A 89 -3.81 -11.04 0.23
N VAL A 90 -3.55 -9.77 0.50
CA VAL A 90 -4.20 -8.60 -0.09
C VAL A 90 -3.10 -7.70 -0.66
N ILE A 91 -3.00 -7.61 -1.98
CA ILE A 91 -1.93 -6.89 -2.67
C ILE A 91 -2.58 -5.78 -3.50
N PHE A 92 -2.41 -4.52 -3.07
CA PHE A 92 -2.85 -3.36 -3.84
C PHE A 92 -2.11 -3.25 -5.17
N GLY A 93 -2.77 -2.68 -6.17
CA GLY A 93 -2.19 -2.58 -7.51
C GLY A 93 -2.03 -3.94 -8.20
N GLY A 94 -2.79 -4.96 -7.82
CA GLY A 94 -2.68 -6.30 -8.41
C GLY A 94 -2.84 -6.36 -9.92
N ASN A 95 -3.39 -5.31 -10.54
CA ASN A 95 -3.48 -5.14 -11.98
C ASN A 95 -2.15 -4.78 -12.66
N TYR A 96 -1.11 -4.47 -11.90
CA TYR A 96 0.25 -4.17 -12.40
C TYR A 96 1.20 -5.38 -12.32
N PHE A 97 0.78 -6.47 -11.67
CA PHE A 97 1.62 -7.63 -11.39
C PHE A 97 1.09 -8.91 -12.05
N VAL A 98 1.98 -9.88 -12.25
CA VAL A 98 1.58 -11.22 -12.67
C VAL A 98 1.20 -12.02 -11.42
N LEU A 99 -0.10 -12.19 -11.21
CA LEU A 99 -0.69 -12.85 -10.05
C LEU A 99 -1.58 -14.01 -10.50
N PRO A 100 -1.75 -15.06 -9.68
CA PRO A 100 -2.68 -16.15 -9.98
C PRO A 100 -4.12 -15.64 -10.19
N PRO A 101 -4.96 -16.35 -10.96
CA PRO A 101 -6.38 -16.04 -11.03
C PRO A 101 -7.02 -15.98 -9.64
N SER A 102 -7.85 -14.97 -9.40
CA SER A 102 -8.54 -14.79 -8.12
C SER A 102 -10.05 -14.63 -8.30
N LYS A 103 -10.81 -15.23 -7.40
CA LYS A 103 -12.27 -15.05 -7.27
C LYS A 103 -12.61 -13.73 -6.57
N CYS A 104 -11.73 -13.24 -5.70
CA CYS A 104 -11.98 -12.10 -4.83
C CYS A 104 -11.00 -10.96 -5.10
N TRP A 105 -11.51 -9.88 -5.66
CA TRP A 105 -10.82 -8.61 -5.68
C TRP A 105 -11.45 -7.68 -4.65
N LEU A 106 -10.64 -6.90 -3.95
CA LEU A 106 -11.10 -5.80 -3.14
C LEU A 106 -11.01 -4.52 -3.96
N VAL A 107 -12.13 -3.80 -4.05
CA VAL A 107 -12.26 -2.57 -4.83
C VAL A 107 -12.47 -1.41 -3.88
N TRP A 108 -11.54 -0.50 -3.85
CA TRP A 108 -11.70 0.77 -3.15
C TRP A 108 -12.17 1.86 -4.11
N ASP A 109 -13.45 2.19 -4.05
CA ASP A 109 -14.07 3.30 -4.76
C ASP A 109 -13.79 4.61 -4.01
N LYS A 110 -13.02 5.50 -4.63
CA LYS A 110 -12.58 6.77 -4.02
C LYS A 110 -13.65 7.85 -4.00
N LYS A 111 -14.76 7.64 -4.72
CA LYS A 111 -15.84 8.61 -4.87
C LYS A 111 -15.36 9.98 -5.37
N VAL A 112 -14.39 9.96 -6.28
CA VAL A 112 -13.83 11.16 -6.89
C VAL A 112 -14.05 11.12 -8.40
N ASN A 113 -14.38 12.26 -8.96
CA ASN A 113 -14.46 12.46 -10.42
C ASN A 113 -13.27 13.33 -10.82
N GLY A 114 -12.46 12.93 -11.80
CA GLY A 114 -11.35 13.73 -12.25
C GLY A 114 -10.24 12.96 -12.98
N HIS A 115 -9.03 13.49 -12.93
CA HIS A 115 -7.87 12.93 -13.64
C HIS A 115 -7.21 11.74 -12.93
N PHE A 116 -7.65 11.40 -11.72
CA PHE A 116 -7.14 10.26 -10.97
C PHE A 116 -8.03 9.03 -11.17
N ALA A 117 -7.49 7.85 -10.90
CA ALA A 117 -8.27 6.62 -10.96
C ALA A 117 -9.49 6.67 -10.03
N ASP A 118 -10.65 6.27 -10.55
CA ASP A 118 -11.92 6.26 -9.81
C ASP A 118 -11.89 5.28 -8.65
N CYS A 119 -11.12 4.19 -8.82
CA CYS A 119 -10.96 3.16 -7.80
C CYS A 119 -9.52 2.64 -7.77
N GLU A 120 -9.17 1.97 -6.68
CA GLU A 120 -7.99 1.12 -6.60
C GLU A 120 -8.41 -0.34 -6.42
N LEU A 121 -7.61 -1.23 -7.00
CA LEU A 121 -7.84 -2.66 -6.96
C LEU A 121 -6.79 -3.31 -6.06
N ALA A 122 -7.24 -4.19 -5.17
CA ALA A 122 -6.33 -5.11 -4.48
C ALA A 122 -6.68 -6.54 -4.87
N TRP A 123 -5.68 -7.26 -5.37
CA TRP A 123 -5.77 -8.69 -5.61
C TRP A 123 -5.76 -9.45 -4.28
N THR A 124 -6.51 -10.55 -4.23
CA THR A 124 -6.48 -11.42 -3.05
C THR A 124 -6.53 -12.90 -3.44
N ASN A 125 -6.06 -13.77 -2.55
CA ASN A 125 -6.28 -15.22 -2.65
C ASN A 125 -7.47 -15.69 -1.81
N LEU A 126 -8.33 -14.79 -1.36
CA LEU A 126 -9.49 -15.11 -0.52
C LEU A 126 -10.56 -15.89 -1.31
N ASP A 127 -11.14 -16.90 -0.70
CA ASP A 127 -12.29 -17.65 -1.27
C ASP A 127 -13.61 -16.95 -0.97
N LYS A 128 -13.78 -15.76 -1.54
CA LYS A 128 -14.94 -14.87 -1.39
C LYS A 128 -15.31 -14.24 -2.73
N PRO A 129 -16.53 -13.74 -2.92
CA PRO A 129 -16.84 -12.87 -4.06
C PRO A 129 -16.12 -11.53 -3.95
N VAL A 130 -16.03 -10.81 -5.08
CA VAL A 130 -15.51 -9.43 -5.13
C VAL A 130 -16.20 -8.55 -4.09
N ARG A 131 -15.46 -7.73 -3.40
CA ARG A 131 -15.96 -6.78 -2.40
C ARG A 131 -15.59 -5.35 -2.77
N ARG A 132 -16.43 -4.39 -2.37
CA ARG A 132 -16.21 -2.97 -2.60
C ARG A 132 -16.42 -2.18 -1.31
N ILE A 133 -15.54 -1.21 -1.08
CA ILE A 133 -15.71 -0.14 -0.09
C ILE A 133 -15.79 1.21 -0.81
N GLU A 134 -16.65 2.09 -0.34
CA GLU A 134 -16.68 3.51 -0.73
C GLU A 134 -16.00 4.34 0.35
N TRP A 135 -14.85 4.90 0.03
CA TRP A 135 -14.11 5.73 0.97
C TRP A 135 -13.50 6.92 0.26
N MET A 136 -14.08 8.09 0.50
CA MET A 136 -13.61 9.32 -0.14
C MET A 136 -12.20 9.68 0.31
N TRP A 137 -11.30 9.78 -0.65
CA TRP A 137 -9.92 10.16 -0.41
C TRP A 137 -9.30 10.75 -1.68
N ASN A 138 -9.23 12.08 -1.71
CA ASN A 138 -8.54 12.78 -2.77
C ASN A 138 -7.71 13.90 -2.16
N GLY A 139 -6.45 13.86 -2.08
CA GLY A 139 -5.55 14.91 -1.59
C GLY A 139 -6.13 16.04 -0.70
N MET A 140 -7.33 16.57 -1.01
CA MET A 140 -7.99 17.66 -0.30
C MET A 140 -9.18 17.20 0.56
N LEU A 141 -10.00 16.28 0.07
CA LEU A 141 -11.18 15.76 0.77
C LEU A 141 -10.88 14.35 1.29
N ARG A 142 -11.12 14.13 2.59
CA ARG A 142 -10.84 12.87 3.26
C ARG A 142 -11.96 12.53 4.22
N LYS A 143 -12.45 11.31 4.11
CA LYS A 143 -13.34 10.73 5.10
C LYS A 143 -12.50 10.35 6.34
N GLY A 144 -13.02 10.60 7.54
CA GLY A 144 -12.37 10.17 8.79
C GLY A 144 -11.45 11.18 9.47
N GLY A 145 -11.18 12.35 8.86
CA GLY A 145 -10.35 13.38 9.50
C GLY A 145 -8.88 13.01 9.69
N GLU A 146 -8.40 12.02 8.94
CA GLU A 146 -7.03 11.51 9.05
C GLU A 146 -6.00 12.58 8.64
N GLU A 147 -4.95 12.73 9.43
CA GLU A 147 -3.84 13.63 9.12
C GLU A 147 -2.92 13.05 8.04
N ARG A 148 -2.25 13.93 7.29
CA ARG A 148 -1.19 13.55 6.36
C ARG A 148 0.10 13.31 7.13
N ASN A 149 0.69 12.14 6.94
CA ASN A 149 2.02 11.85 7.44
C ASN A 149 3.17 12.21 6.47
N GLY A 150 2.82 12.90 5.36
CA GLY A 150 3.81 13.32 4.35
C GLY A 150 4.04 12.32 3.23
N HIS A 151 3.56 11.08 3.33
CA HIS A 151 3.69 10.11 2.23
C HIS A 151 2.70 10.45 1.11
N PRO A 152 3.14 10.48 -0.17
CA PRO A 152 2.31 10.96 -1.28
C PRO A 152 1.12 10.05 -1.58
N THR A 153 1.27 8.75 -1.37
CA THR A 153 0.28 7.70 -1.68
C THR A 153 -0.24 6.99 -0.43
N GLN A 154 -0.23 7.69 0.73
CA GLN A 154 -0.77 7.14 1.98
C GLN A 154 -2.15 6.52 1.78
N LYS A 155 -2.31 5.26 2.16
CA LYS A 155 -3.62 4.59 2.20
C LYS A 155 -4.43 5.07 3.41
N PRO A 156 -5.76 5.23 3.29
CA PRO A 156 -6.61 5.56 4.44
C PRO A 156 -6.66 4.44 5.46
N LEU A 157 -6.58 4.77 6.76
CA LEU A 157 -6.74 3.82 7.85
C LEU A 157 -8.02 2.99 7.72
N GLY A 158 -9.13 3.64 7.35
CA GLY A 158 -10.42 2.94 7.19
C GLY A 158 -10.42 1.92 6.05
N VAL A 159 -9.65 2.16 4.97
CA VAL A 159 -9.50 1.19 3.89
C VAL A 159 -8.62 0.02 4.34
N MET A 160 -7.52 0.29 5.05
CA MET A 160 -6.63 -0.77 5.56
C MET A 160 -7.33 -1.63 6.60
N ALA A 161 -8.06 -1.03 7.55
CA ALA A 161 -8.89 -1.75 8.52
C ALA A 161 -9.91 -2.65 7.83
N TRP A 162 -10.59 -2.12 6.79
CA TRP A 162 -11.53 -2.92 6.01
C TRP A 162 -10.85 -4.09 5.29
N CYS A 163 -9.63 -3.93 4.77
CA CYS A 163 -8.87 -5.04 4.17
C CYS A 163 -8.57 -6.13 5.21
N ILE A 164 -8.22 -5.74 6.44
CA ILE A 164 -8.01 -6.68 7.56
C ILE A 164 -9.29 -7.44 7.87
N GLU A 165 -10.46 -6.76 7.90
CA GLU A 165 -11.75 -7.39 8.12
C GLU A 165 -12.14 -8.39 7.01
N GLN A 166 -11.65 -8.18 5.78
CA GLN A 166 -11.89 -9.14 4.69
C GLN A 166 -11.05 -10.41 4.85
N ALA A 167 -9.89 -10.35 5.45
CA ALA A 167 -9.12 -11.53 5.81
C ALA A 167 -9.82 -12.35 6.92
N SER A 168 -9.50 -13.63 7.03
CA SER A 168 -10.21 -14.57 7.93
C SER A 168 -9.74 -14.43 9.38
N ASN A 169 -9.92 -13.26 9.98
CA ASN A 169 -9.53 -12.94 11.37
C ASN A 169 -8.03 -13.22 11.65
N PRO A 170 -7.11 -12.58 10.91
CA PRO A 170 -5.68 -12.82 11.04
C PRO A 170 -5.18 -12.37 12.43
N LYS A 171 -4.36 -13.20 13.06
CA LYS A 171 -3.67 -12.86 14.33
C LYS A 171 -2.31 -12.22 14.08
N THR A 172 -1.71 -12.55 12.96
CA THR A 172 -0.43 -12.01 12.52
C THR A 172 -0.59 -11.41 11.12
N ILE A 173 -0.15 -10.15 10.97
CA ILE A 173 -0.21 -9.41 9.72
C ILE A 173 1.19 -8.90 9.39
N LEU A 174 1.55 -8.94 8.11
CA LEU A 174 2.82 -8.46 7.59
C LEU A 174 2.59 -7.49 6.44
N ASP A 175 3.35 -6.41 6.42
CA ASP A 175 3.45 -5.48 5.29
C ASP A 175 4.92 -5.31 4.90
N PRO A 176 5.38 -5.94 3.80
CA PRO A 176 6.75 -5.80 3.31
C PRO A 176 7.10 -4.41 2.78
N PHE A 177 6.10 -3.58 2.46
CA PHE A 177 6.23 -2.25 1.86
C PHE A 177 5.50 -1.21 2.70
N MET A 178 5.76 -1.18 3.99
CA MET A 178 5.04 -0.41 5.00
C MET A 178 4.86 1.08 4.67
N GLY A 179 5.77 1.68 3.90
CA GLY A 179 5.72 3.10 3.54
C GLY A 179 5.65 3.99 4.77
N SER A 180 4.50 4.64 4.97
CA SER A 180 4.24 5.53 6.11
C SER A 180 3.78 4.83 7.38
N GLY A 181 3.54 3.54 7.35
CA GLY A 181 3.04 2.76 8.50
C GLY A 181 1.55 2.97 8.78
N THR A 182 0.74 3.02 7.74
CA THR A 182 -0.73 3.13 7.86
C THR A 182 -1.34 1.87 8.45
#